data_2ff626e9ecf14c670ef811e028a14182
#
_entry.id   2ff626e9ecf14c670ef811e028a14182
#
_cell.length_a   1.000
_cell.length_b   1.000
_cell.length_c   1.000
_cell.angle_alpha   90.00
_cell.angle_beta   90.00
_cell.angle_gamma   90.00
#
_symmetry.space_group_name_H-M   'P 1'
#
loop_
_entity.id
_entity.type
_entity.pdbx_description
1 polymer ?
#
loop_
_entity_poly.entity_id
_entity_poly.type
_entity_poly.pdbx_seq_one_letter_code
_entity_poly.pdbx_strand_id
1 'polypeptide(L)'
;MNIVVLQTDICWADIEANLAKLDSMVDDAPAEAELIVLPEMFSTGFCMDAERVALPDGGEVLSWMRRKAIARSCAITGTVAVSDAGCYFNRMYFVFPDGTYRTYDKRHLFTFGGEDKVYTCGTERVVVKYKEFRFLLQVCYDLRFPVWSRCRGDYDAII
;
A
#
# COMPACT_ATOMS: atom_id res chain seq x y z
N MET A 1 14.04 -4.96 13.68
CA MET A 1 13.16 -3.96 13.01
C MET A 1 11.84 -3.88 13.75
N ASN A 2 11.40 -2.68 14.09
CA ASN A 2 10.11 -2.43 14.74
C ASN A 2 9.07 -2.05 13.68
N ILE A 3 8.07 -2.94 13.51
CA ILE A 3 6.98 -2.75 12.53
C ILE A 3 5.70 -2.42 13.30
N VAL A 4 5.03 -1.35 12.89
CA VAL A 4 3.72 -0.95 13.43
C VAL A 4 2.68 -1.18 12.35
N VAL A 5 1.66 -1.97 12.67
CA VAL A 5 0.51 -2.19 11.79
C VAL A 5 -0.63 -1.32 12.30
N LEU A 6 -1.09 -0.39 11.47
CA LEU A 6 -2.24 0.45 11.80
C LEU A 6 -3.50 -0.19 11.24
N GLN A 7 -4.41 -0.55 12.13
CA GLN A 7 -5.75 -0.97 11.75
C GLN A 7 -6.75 0.11 12.14
N THR A 8 -7.46 0.62 11.15
CA THR A 8 -8.43 1.70 11.32
C THR A 8 -9.81 1.28 10.78
N ASP A 9 -10.84 1.89 11.31
CA ASP A 9 -12.18 1.86 10.71
C ASP A 9 -12.23 2.85 9.55
N ILE A 10 -12.18 2.32 8.32
CA ILE A 10 -12.07 3.12 7.09
C ILE A 10 -13.42 3.74 6.75
N CYS A 11 -13.45 5.05 6.56
CA CYS A 11 -14.60 5.77 6.03
C CYS A 11 -14.74 5.46 4.53
N TRP A 12 -15.88 4.88 4.13
CA TRP A 12 -16.09 4.41 2.77
C TRP A 12 -16.01 5.53 1.73
N ALA A 13 -15.07 5.39 0.79
CA ALA A 13 -14.84 6.31 -0.33
C ALA A 13 -14.66 7.79 0.09
N ASP A 14 -14.12 8.04 1.27
CA ASP A 14 -13.84 9.37 1.81
C ASP A 14 -12.34 9.51 2.12
N ILE A 15 -11.60 10.00 1.12
CA ILE A 15 -10.14 10.12 1.19
C ILE A 15 -9.74 11.11 2.29
N GLU A 16 -10.41 12.25 2.37
CA GLU A 16 -10.08 13.32 3.32
C GLU A 16 -10.25 12.82 4.77
N ALA A 17 -11.40 12.22 5.09
CA ALA A 17 -11.66 11.67 6.42
C ALA A 17 -10.67 10.56 6.80
N ASN A 18 -10.31 9.68 5.86
CA ASN A 18 -9.34 8.63 6.12
C ASN A 18 -7.93 9.17 6.34
N LEU A 19 -7.48 10.12 5.52
CA LEU A 19 -6.18 10.74 5.70
C LEU A 19 -6.10 11.53 7.01
N ALA A 20 -7.14 12.27 7.40
CA ALA A 20 -7.19 12.99 8.67
C ALA A 20 -7.07 12.04 9.87
N LYS A 21 -7.79 10.91 9.84
CA LYS A 21 -7.70 9.87 10.88
C LYS A 21 -6.32 9.24 10.95
N LEU A 22 -5.78 8.84 9.80
CA LEU A 22 -4.46 8.21 9.72
C LEU A 22 -3.32 9.19 10.04
N ASP A 23 -3.53 10.48 9.82
CA ASP A 23 -2.57 11.53 10.16
C ASP A 23 -2.20 11.47 11.65
N SER A 24 -3.23 11.46 12.50
CA SER A 24 -3.06 11.31 13.96
C SER A 24 -2.46 9.96 14.34
N MET A 25 -2.97 8.85 13.74
CA MET A 25 -2.47 7.51 14.08
C MET A 25 -0.99 7.31 13.72
N VAL A 26 -0.55 7.88 12.60
CA VAL A 26 0.86 7.84 12.19
C VAL A 26 1.72 8.70 13.11
N ASP A 27 1.23 9.88 13.52
CA ASP A 27 1.97 10.75 14.43
C ASP A 27 2.08 10.16 15.85
N ASP A 28 1.05 9.45 16.31
CA ASP A 28 1.00 8.79 17.62
C ASP A 28 1.73 7.43 17.64
N ALA A 29 2.16 6.92 16.48
CA ALA A 29 2.92 5.67 16.42
C ALA A 29 4.21 5.78 17.25
N PRO A 30 4.69 4.67 17.89
CA PRO A 30 5.93 4.68 18.68
C PRO A 30 7.09 5.31 17.93
N ALA A 31 7.92 6.11 18.65
CA ALA A 31 9.04 6.83 18.03
C ALA A 31 10.10 5.89 17.43
N GLU A 32 10.20 4.68 17.96
CA GLU A 32 11.08 3.62 17.48
C GLU A 32 10.54 2.83 16.29
N ALA A 33 9.34 3.18 15.78
CA ALA A 33 8.80 2.55 14.58
C ALA A 33 9.73 2.77 13.38
N GLU A 34 10.07 1.70 12.70
CA GLU A 34 10.94 1.71 11.52
C GLU A 34 10.14 1.51 10.24
N LEU A 35 9.00 0.84 10.33
CA LEU A 35 8.08 0.62 9.23
C LEU A 35 6.64 0.70 9.75
N ILE A 36 5.82 1.51 9.12
CA ILE A 36 4.37 1.60 9.37
C ILE A 36 3.63 0.95 8.20
N VAL A 37 2.74 0.01 8.52
CA VAL A 37 1.93 -0.71 7.53
C VAL A 37 0.49 -0.24 7.65
N LEU A 38 -0.06 0.29 6.57
CA LEU A 38 -1.44 0.73 6.42
C LEU A 38 -2.28 -0.36 5.74
N PRO A 39 -3.60 -0.35 5.91
CA PRO A 39 -4.50 -1.34 5.28
C PRO A 39 -4.48 -1.31 3.74
N GLU A 40 -5.07 -2.36 3.13
CA GLU A 40 -5.43 -2.35 1.72
C GLU A 40 -6.44 -1.23 1.45
N MET A 41 -6.18 -0.43 0.39
CA MET A 41 -7.00 0.73 -0.01
C MET A 41 -7.36 1.64 1.17
N PHE A 42 -6.35 1.96 1.99
CA PHE A 42 -6.51 2.67 3.26
C PHE A 42 -7.19 4.04 3.13
N SER A 43 -7.12 4.66 1.95
CA SER A 43 -7.70 5.98 1.71
C SER A 43 -9.17 5.94 1.27
N THR A 44 -9.68 4.78 0.83
CA THR A 44 -11.02 4.69 0.22
C THR A 44 -11.86 3.52 0.71
N GLY A 45 -11.22 2.52 1.35
CA GLY A 45 -11.80 1.19 1.46
C GLY A 45 -11.75 0.43 0.13
N PHE A 46 -12.10 -0.85 0.16
CA PHE A 46 -12.09 -1.73 -1.02
C PHE A 46 -13.24 -1.40 -1.98
N CYS A 47 -13.15 -0.24 -2.62
CA CYS A 47 -14.20 0.36 -3.44
C CYS A 47 -14.06 -0.02 -4.92
N MET A 48 -15.13 -0.55 -5.51
CA MET A 48 -15.16 -0.92 -6.94
C MET A 48 -15.65 0.22 -7.85
N ASP A 49 -15.91 1.39 -7.32
CA ASP A 49 -16.19 2.61 -8.09
C ASP A 49 -14.87 3.39 -8.32
N ALA A 50 -13.96 2.76 -9.09
CA ALA A 50 -12.62 3.29 -9.29
C ALA A 50 -12.64 4.65 -10.01
N GLU A 51 -13.60 4.87 -10.91
CA GLU A 51 -13.74 6.16 -11.61
C GLU A 51 -13.92 7.32 -10.61
N ARG A 52 -14.62 7.08 -9.50
CA ARG A 52 -14.86 8.08 -8.45
C ARG A 52 -13.69 8.22 -7.47
N VAL A 53 -13.01 7.12 -7.13
CA VAL A 53 -12.09 7.11 -5.97
C VAL A 53 -10.62 6.99 -6.35
N ALA A 54 -10.28 6.59 -7.58
CA ALA A 54 -8.90 6.44 -7.98
C ALA A 54 -8.24 7.80 -8.22
N LEU A 55 -7.08 7.99 -7.62
CA LEU A 55 -6.26 9.19 -7.82
C LEU A 55 -5.20 8.95 -8.89
N PRO A 56 -4.77 10.00 -9.61
CA PRO A 56 -3.62 9.89 -10.50
C PRO A 56 -2.40 9.34 -9.75
N ASP A 57 -1.55 8.57 -10.44
CA ASP A 57 -0.26 8.16 -9.89
C ASP A 57 0.55 9.37 -9.45
N GLY A 58 1.16 9.29 -8.27
CA GLY A 58 1.83 10.45 -7.66
C GLY A 58 0.91 11.49 -7.02
N GLY A 59 -0.40 11.22 -6.92
CA GLY A 59 -1.40 12.11 -6.37
C GLY A 59 -1.25 12.44 -4.88
N GLU A 60 -2.31 13.02 -4.31
CA GLU A 60 -2.27 13.58 -2.94
C GLU A 60 -1.99 12.52 -1.85
N VAL A 61 -2.50 11.29 -2.00
CA VAL A 61 -2.27 10.20 -1.04
C VAL A 61 -0.80 9.81 -0.99
N LEU A 62 -0.14 9.63 -2.16
CA LEU A 62 1.30 9.37 -2.18
C LEU A 62 2.08 10.57 -1.62
N SER A 63 1.67 11.78 -1.94
CA SER A 63 2.28 12.99 -1.39
C SER A 63 2.17 13.05 0.14
N TRP A 64 1.03 12.65 0.69
CA TRP A 64 0.81 12.50 2.14
C TRP A 64 1.75 11.43 2.73
N MET A 65 1.80 10.22 2.14
CA MET A 65 2.69 9.15 2.60
C MET A 65 4.15 9.61 2.64
N ARG A 66 4.60 10.32 1.61
CA ARG A 66 5.97 10.86 1.53
C ARG A 66 6.26 11.87 2.64
N ARG A 67 5.35 12.81 2.87
CA ARG A 67 5.51 13.80 3.96
C ARG A 67 5.61 13.10 5.32
N LYS A 68 4.74 12.12 5.59
CA LYS A 68 4.74 11.37 6.85
C LYS A 68 6.00 10.50 7.01
N ALA A 69 6.45 9.82 5.96
CA ALA A 69 7.66 9.01 5.99
C ALA A 69 8.89 9.85 6.32
N ILE A 70 9.02 11.03 5.69
CA ILE A 70 10.12 11.98 5.96
C ILE A 70 10.03 12.51 7.39
N ALA A 71 8.87 13.01 7.81
CA ALA A 71 8.66 13.61 9.13
C ALA A 71 8.94 12.63 10.26
N ARG A 72 8.53 11.37 10.09
CA ARG A 72 8.73 10.29 11.07
C ARG A 72 10.08 9.60 10.96
N SER A 73 10.87 9.88 9.92
CA SER A 73 12.11 9.12 9.58
C SER A 73 11.86 7.60 9.55
N CYS A 74 10.68 7.18 9.08
CA CYS A 74 10.16 5.82 9.10
C CYS A 74 9.59 5.45 7.73
N ALA A 75 9.77 4.21 7.28
CA ALA A 75 9.11 3.78 6.04
C ALA A 75 7.60 3.61 6.26
N ILE A 76 6.81 3.89 5.23
CA ILE A 76 5.35 3.72 5.26
C ILE A 76 4.92 2.93 4.03
N THR A 77 4.07 1.91 4.22
CA THR A 77 3.52 1.11 3.13
C THR A 77 2.02 0.93 3.27
N GLY A 78 1.32 0.81 2.16
CA GLY A 78 -0.11 0.57 2.07
C GLY A 78 -0.58 0.68 0.63
N THR A 79 -1.84 0.28 0.33
CA THR A 79 -2.35 0.33 -1.03
C THR A 79 -3.37 1.43 -1.25
N VAL A 80 -3.43 1.91 -2.48
CA VAL A 80 -4.28 3.02 -2.93
C VAL A 80 -4.92 2.64 -4.27
N ALA A 81 -6.16 3.07 -4.48
CA ALA A 81 -6.78 3.06 -5.80
C ALA A 81 -6.13 4.12 -6.68
N VAL A 82 -5.45 3.70 -7.76
CA VAL A 82 -4.67 4.59 -8.63
C VAL A 82 -5.18 4.52 -10.06
N SER A 83 -5.26 5.67 -10.71
CA SER A 83 -5.46 5.81 -12.15
C SER A 83 -4.12 6.10 -12.83
N ASP A 84 -3.72 5.25 -13.76
CA ASP A 84 -2.46 5.37 -14.49
C ASP A 84 -2.63 4.87 -15.92
N ALA A 85 -2.21 5.67 -16.91
CA ALA A 85 -2.28 5.36 -18.34
C ALA A 85 -3.66 4.84 -18.82
N GLY A 86 -4.75 5.36 -18.24
CA GLY A 86 -6.12 4.99 -18.61
C GLY A 86 -6.62 3.68 -17.98
N CYS A 87 -5.86 3.10 -17.06
CA CYS A 87 -6.22 1.92 -16.28
C CYS A 87 -6.31 2.25 -14.79
N TYR A 88 -7.03 1.42 -14.03
CA TYR A 88 -7.08 1.52 -12.58
C TYR A 88 -6.31 0.37 -11.93
N PHE A 89 -5.58 0.66 -10.84
CA PHE A 89 -4.76 -0.30 -10.13
C PHE A 89 -5.01 -0.23 -8.62
N ASN A 90 -5.00 -1.38 -7.97
CA ASN A 90 -4.80 -1.49 -6.53
C ASN A 90 -3.28 -1.49 -6.30
N ARG A 91 -2.71 -0.29 -6.15
CA ARG A 91 -1.26 -0.05 -6.12
C ARG A 91 -0.75 0.10 -4.70
N MET A 92 0.18 -0.77 -4.31
CA MET A 92 0.94 -0.62 -3.08
C MET A 92 2.10 0.35 -3.31
N TYR A 93 2.25 1.29 -2.41
CA TYR A 93 3.44 2.12 -2.28
C TYR A 93 4.26 1.65 -1.07
N PHE A 94 5.55 1.47 -1.25
CA PHE A 94 6.52 1.35 -0.19
C PHE A 94 7.37 2.63 -0.19
N VAL A 95 7.08 3.54 0.72
CA VAL A 95 7.72 4.86 0.80
C VAL A 95 8.83 4.81 1.84
N PHE A 96 10.05 5.18 1.43
CA PHE A 96 11.21 5.22 2.30
C PHE A 96 11.27 6.52 3.13
N PRO A 97 12.09 6.56 4.21
CA PRO A 97 12.25 7.75 5.05
C PRO A 97 12.78 9.00 4.32
N ASP A 98 13.43 8.84 3.18
CA ASP A 98 13.92 9.95 2.32
C ASP A 98 12.84 10.43 1.33
N GLY A 99 11.64 9.84 1.35
CA GLY A 99 10.54 10.15 0.45
C GLY A 99 10.64 9.48 -0.93
N THR A 100 11.68 8.71 -1.22
CA THR A 100 11.69 7.83 -2.40
C THR A 100 10.72 6.67 -2.20
N TYR A 101 10.32 5.98 -3.26
CA TYR A 101 9.34 4.91 -3.13
C TYR A 101 9.54 3.80 -4.17
N ARG A 102 8.92 2.66 -3.91
CA ARG A 102 8.68 1.55 -4.84
C ARG A 102 7.20 1.28 -4.93
N THR A 103 6.76 0.77 -6.08
CA THR A 103 5.35 0.42 -6.32
C THR A 103 5.21 -1.07 -6.60
N TYR A 104 4.05 -1.60 -6.27
CA TYR A 104 3.60 -2.93 -6.66
C TYR A 104 2.12 -2.89 -6.97
N ASP A 105 1.74 -3.26 -8.18
CA ASP A 105 0.34 -3.40 -8.56
C ASP A 105 -0.12 -4.83 -8.25
N LYS A 106 -1.23 -4.96 -7.53
CA LYS A 106 -1.79 -6.25 -7.11
C LYS A 106 -1.90 -7.20 -8.29
N ARG A 107 -1.28 -8.36 -8.15
CA ARG A 107 -1.25 -9.38 -9.21
C ARG A 107 -2.55 -10.15 -9.32
N HIS A 108 -3.08 -10.62 -8.17
CA HIS A 108 -4.26 -11.47 -8.13
C HIS A 108 -5.44 -10.68 -7.60
N LEU A 109 -6.30 -10.26 -8.52
CA LEU A 109 -7.48 -9.49 -8.20
C LEU A 109 -8.55 -10.40 -7.58
N PHE A 110 -9.29 -9.87 -6.60
CA PHE A 110 -10.32 -10.60 -5.88
C PHE A 110 -11.60 -10.66 -6.71
N THR A 111 -11.70 -11.68 -7.58
CA THR A 111 -12.81 -11.86 -8.52
C THR A 111 -14.17 -12.00 -7.84
N PHE A 112 -14.22 -12.59 -6.64
CA PHE A 112 -15.47 -12.69 -5.85
C PHE A 112 -16.01 -11.33 -5.43
N GLY A 113 -15.14 -10.32 -5.28
CA GLY A 113 -15.50 -8.93 -5.03
C GLY A 113 -15.68 -8.10 -6.30
N GLY A 114 -15.48 -8.69 -7.48
CA GLY A 114 -15.59 -7.99 -8.76
C GLY A 114 -14.40 -7.08 -9.09
N GLU A 115 -13.29 -7.20 -8.36
CA GLU A 115 -12.09 -6.35 -8.55
C GLU A 115 -11.53 -6.46 -9.97
N ASP A 116 -11.56 -7.64 -10.56
CA ASP A 116 -11.11 -7.93 -11.92
C ASP A 116 -11.93 -7.27 -13.04
N LYS A 117 -13.12 -6.78 -12.72
CA LYS A 117 -13.96 -6.05 -13.67
C LYS A 117 -13.64 -4.55 -13.73
N VAL A 118 -12.91 -4.06 -12.75
CA VAL A 118 -12.65 -2.63 -12.55
C VAL A 118 -11.16 -2.32 -12.56
N TYR A 119 -10.38 -3.08 -11.83
CA TYR A 119 -8.94 -2.87 -11.69
C TYR A 119 -8.15 -3.77 -12.65
N THR A 120 -6.99 -3.30 -13.04
CA THR A 120 -6.02 -4.02 -13.87
C THR A 120 -5.01 -4.74 -12.98
N CYS A 121 -4.72 -6.00 -13.29
CA CYS A 121 -3.71 -6.76 -12.55
C CYS A 121 -2.28 -6.33 -12.91
N GLY A 122 -1.42 -6.28 -11.91
CA GLY A 122 0.01 -6.12 -12.10
C GLY A 122 0.66 -7.34 -12.74
N THR A 123 1.87 -7.17 -13.24
CA THR A 123 2.63 -8.25 -13.91
C THR A 123 3.96 -8.53 -13.23
N GLU A 124 4.42 -7.64 -12.38
CA GLU A 124 5.74 -7.70 -11.76
C GLU A 124 5.67 -8.24 -10.33
N ARG A 125 6.66 -9.03 -9.97
CA ARG A 125 6.91 -9.47 -8.60
C ARG A 125 7.98 -8.57 -8.00
N VAL A 126 7.62 -7.81 -6.96
CA VAL A 126 8.46 -6.75 -6.41
C VAL A 126 9.01 -7.16 -5.05
N VAL A 127 10.33 -7.12 -4.91
CA VAL A 127 11.03 -7.27 -3.63
C VAL A 127 11.73 -5.95 -3.31
N VAL A 128 11.45 -5.42 -2.13
CA VAL A 128 12.03 -4.16 -1.64
C VAL A 128 13.06 -4.47 -0.55
N LYS A 129 14.27 -3.97 -0.71
CA LYS A 129 15.27 -4.00 0.36
C LYS A 129 15.11 -2.74 1.22
N TYR A 130 14.89 -2.93 2.52
CA TYR A 130 14.85 -1.86 3.51
C TYR A 130 15.61 -2.29 4.76
N LYS A 131 16.65 -1.53 5.09
CA LYS A 131 17.64 -1.90 6.11
C LYS A 131 18.25 -3.28 5.79
N GLU A 132 18.26 -4.20 6.75
CA GLU A 132 18.80 -5.56 6.61
C GLU A 132 17.80 -6.55 6.01
N PHE A 133 16.53 -6.15 5.82
CA PHE A 133 15.46 -7.05 5.36
C PHE A 133 15.07 -6.81 3.90
N ARG A 134 14.64 -7.88 3.25
CA ARG A 134 14.04 -7.87 1.92
C ARG A 134 12.57 -8.26 2.06
N PHE A 135 11.69 -7.39 1.62
CA PHE A 135 10.24 -7.58 1.69
C PHE A 135 9.67 -7.91 0.32
N LEU A 136 9.00 -9.05 0.20
CA LEU A 136 8.14 -9.32 -0.93
C LEU A 136 6.82 -8.56 -0.74
N LEU A 137 6.49 -7.68 -1.68
CA LEU A 137 5.23 -6.94 -1.65
C LEU A 137 4.10 -7.81 -2.18
N GLN A 138 3.00 -7.87 -1.42
CA GLN A 138 1.77 -8.57 -1.79
C GLN A 138 0.55 -7.81 -1.27
N VAL A 139 -0.59 -7.99 -1.92
CA VAL A 139 -1.84 -7.36 -1.52
C VAL A 139 -2.91 -8.43 -1.32
N CYS A 140 -3.34 -8.60 -0.07
CA CYS A 140 -4.50 -9.39 0.34
C CYS A 140 -4.62 -10.76 -0.37
N TYR A 141 -5.37 -10.82 -1.48
CA TYR A 141 -5.66 -12.06 -2.20
C TYR A 141 -4.43 -12.72 -2.83
N ASP A 142 -3.34 -11.95 -3.07
CA ASP A 142 -2.07 -12.52 -3.54
C ASP A 142 -1.55 -13.64 -2.65
N LEU A 143 -1.83 -13.56 -1.33
CA LEU A 143 -1.41 -14.57 -0.35
C LEU A 143 -2.01 -15.96 -0.62
N ARG A 144 -3.10 -16.04 -1.38
CA ARG A 144 -3.73 -17.32 -1.77
C ARG A 144 -3.02 -18.04 -2.91
N PHE A 145 -1.98 -17.42 -3.49
CA PHE A 145 -1.24 -17.94 -4.64
C PHE A 145 0.20 -18.29 -4.27
N PRO A 146 0.46 -19.49 -3.69
CA PRO A 146 1.78 -19.87 -3.16
C PRO A 146 2.88 -19.93 -4.22
N VAL A 147 2.52 -20.09 -5.49
CA VAL A 147 3.50 -20.04 -6.60
C VAL A 147 4.08 -18.63 -6.73
N TRP A 148 3.24 -17.59 -6.51
CA TRP A 148 3.66 -16.19 -6.54
C TRP A 148 4.48 -15.81 -5.31
N SER A 149 4.08 -16.33 -4.15
CA SER A 149 4.74 -16.10 -2.86
C SER A 149 5.99 -16.96 -2.63
N ARG A 150 6.29 -17.93 -3.52
CA ARG A 150 7.39 -18.87 -3.28
C ARG A 150 8.71 -18.15 -3.03
N CYS A 151 9.30 -18.39 -1.86
CA CYS A 151 10.64 -17.90 -1.54
C CYS A 151 11.69 -18.70 -2.33
N ARG A 152 12.54 -17.97 -3.04
CA ARG A 152 13.69 -18.49 -3.77
C ARG A 152 15.00 -18.03 -3.14
N GLY A 153 15.00 -17.72 -1.84
CA GLY A 153 16.10 -17.09 -1.14
C GLY A 153 16.24 -15.59 -1.46
N ASP A 154 15.20 -14.98 -2.01
CA ASP A 154 15.19 -13.63 -2.54
C ASP A 154 14.50 -12.61 -1.63
N TYR A 155 13.75 -13.07 -0.63
CA TYR A 155 13.15 -12.20 0.40
C TYR A 155 13.19 -12.87 1.79
N ASP A 156 12.99 -12.07 2.82
CA ASP A 156 13.03 -12.48 4.23
C ASP A 156 11.65 -12.44 4.87
N ALA A 157 10.77 -11.54 4.41
CA ALA A 157 9.39 -11.39 4.86
C ALA A 157 8.46 -10.99 3.72
N ILE A 158 7.14 -11.19 3.94
CA ILE A 158 6.06 -10.73 3.05
C ILE A 158 5.33 -9.58 3.76
N ILE A 159 5.03 -8.56 3.03
CA ILE A 159 4.18 -7.44 3.46
C ILE A 159 3.06 -7.23 2.47
#